data_ad71a94793cabb640a96246f9d4e14e1
#
_entry.id   ad71a94793cabb640a96246f9d4e14e1
#
_cell.length_a   1.000
_cell.length_b   1.000
_cell.length_c   1.000
_cell.angle_alpha   90.00
_cell.angle_beta   90.00
_cell.angle_gamma   90.00
#
_symmetry.space_group_name_H-M   'P 1'
#
loop_
_entity.id
_entity.type
_entity.pdbx_description
1 polymer ?
#
loop_
_entity_poly.entity_id
_entity_poly.type
_entity_poly.pdbx_seq_one_letter_code
_entity_poly.pdbx_strand_id
1 'polypeptide(L)'
;MQSLDELRHLQTQVHTISQYNKFFDGLSEFPHMHDRVWYLSVPKSFFDDARSAGPFEYMIAIGFSFEYVLTNLLFVPFMSGAAYNGDMSTVTFGFSAQSDESRHMTLGIEVIKFLLEQHPDNLPIVQKWLDKWFWRGHRLLGLVAMMMDYMLPKKVMSWKEAWEIYFTEAGGSLFQDLARYGLRPPKYADVATQEAEHISHQNWAVFYQYTHAAGFHTWMPDKEHLDWLSAKYPNTFDKYYRPRWEMWAEQEKQGKRFYNNALPQLCQTCQIPMAYTEPGDPTVICFRSTQFQSETYHFCSDGCKDIFDDEPEKYVQAWMPVQQIFQGNCGGATIPDVLAWYNLNNGADNLDYVGSPDEKIWNEWHAENARKAV
;
A
#
# COMPACT_ATOMS: atom_id res chain seq x y z
N MET A 1 -19.99 17.29 -8.64
CA MET A 1 -19.09 17.16 -9.80
C MET A 1 -18.11 16.03 -9.57
N GLN A 2 -17.34 16.00 -8.47
CA GLN A 2 -16.39 14.91 -8.14
C GLN A 2 -16.99 13.51 -8.32
N SER A 3 -18.18 13.22 -7.79
CA SER A 3 -18.83 11.90 -7.95
C SER A 3 -19.09 11.50 -9.41
N LEU A 4 -19.30 12.48 -10.31
CA LEU A 4 -19.48 12.21 -11.74
C LEU A 4 -18.14 11.93 -12.41
N ASP A 5 -17.08 12.61 -11.99
CA ASP A 5 -15.72 12.39 -12.46
C ASP A 5 -15.26 10.98 -12.07
N GLU A 6 -15.48 10.58 -10.81
CA GLU A 6 -15.15 9.23 -10.34
C GLU A 6 -15.93 8.13 -11.06
N LEU A 7 -17.21 8.35 -11.35
CA LEU A 7 -17.99 7.42 -12.18
C LEU A 7 -17.42 7.28 -13.59
N ARG A 8 -16.91 8.36 -14.17
CA ARG A 8 -16.24 8.34 -15.49
C ARG A 8 -14.92 7.59 -15.42
N HIS A 9 -14.14 7.79 -14.37
CA HIS A 9 -12.89 7.04 -14.14
C HIS A 9 -13.19 5.55 -14.04
N LEU A 10 -14.18 5.15 -13.24
CA LEU A 10 -14.62 3.76 -13.14
C LEU A 10 -15.07 3.20 -14.50
N GLN A 11 -15.91 3.92 -15.25
CA GLN A 11 -16.37 3.47 -16.57
C GLN A 11 -15.23 3.25 -17.54
N THR A 12 -14.22 4.12 -17.53
CA THR A 12 -13.05 3.99 -18.40
C THR A 12 -12.24 2.75 -18.04
N GLN A 13 -12.04 2.48 -16.76
CA GLN A 13 -11.33 1.29 -16.27
C GLN A 13 -12.09 0.00 -16.63
N VAL A 14 -13.39 -0.05 -16.38
CA VAL A 14 -14.24 -1.20 -16.72
C VAL A 14 -14.22 -1.45 -18.24
N HIS A 15 -14.28 -0.39 -19.04
CA HIS A 15 -14.16 -0.50 -20.50
C HIS A 15 -12.82 -1.10 -20.89
N THR A 16 -11.72 -0.60 -20.35
CA THR A 16 -10.36 -1.10 -20.62
C THR A 16 -10.24 -2.58 -20.26
N ILE A 17 -10.68 -2.98 -19.05
CA ILE A 17 -10.69 -4.40 -18.64
C ILE A 17 -11.52 -5.25 -19.61
N SER A 18 -12.68 -4.77 -20.05
CA SER A 18 -13.54 -5.49 -21.00
C SER A 18 -12.88 -5.68 -22.37
N GLN A 19 -12.01 -4.76 -22.79
CA GLN A 19 -11.23 -4.94 -24.02
C GLN A 19 -10.12 -5.98 -23.83
N TYR A 20 -9.40 -5.93 -22.70
CA TYR A 20 -8.35 -6.91 -22.39
C TYR A 20 -8.90 -8.33 -22.24
N ASN A 21 -10.11 -8.51 -21.67
CA ASN A 21 -10.78 -9.81 -21.58
C ASN A 21 -11.03 -10.50 -22.92
N LYS A 22 -10.93 -9.79 -24.05
CA LYS A 22 -11.00 -10.40 -25.39
C LYS A 22 -9.74 -11.17 -25.77
N PHE A 23 -8.64 -10.90 -25.10
CA PHE A 23 -7.32 -11.42 -25.44
C PHE A 23 -6.69 -12.23 -24.28
N PHE A 24 -7.12 -11.99 -23.05
CA PHE A 24 -6.56 -12.59 -21.83
C PHE A 24 -7.70 -13.09 -20.93
N ASP A 25 -7.58 -14.32 -20.47
CA ASP A 25 -8.53 -14.89 -19.53
C ASP A 25 -8.32 -14.37 -18.10
N GLY A 26 -9.38 -14.36 -17.30
CA GLY A 26 -9.31 -14.11 -15.86
C GLY A 26 -9.42 -12.65 -15.40
N LEU A 27 -9.42 -11.67 -16.32
CA LEU A 27 -9.53 -10.26 -15.94
C LEU A 27 -10.91 -9.86 -15.40
N SER A 28 -11.95 -10.65 -15.67
CA SER A 28 -13.30 -10.46 -15.10
C SER A 28 -13.34 -10.66 -13.57
N GLU A 29 -12.37 -11.40 -13.01
CA GLU A 29 -12.28 -11.64 -11.59
C GLU A 29 -11.62 -10.50 -10.79
N PHE A 30 -11.04 -9.51 -11.47
CA PHE A 30 -10.37 -8.37 -10.83
C PHE A 30 -11.21 -7.64 -9.77
N PRO A 31 -12.50 -7.35 -9.98
CA PRO A 31 -13.33 -6.71 -8.97
C PRO A 31 -13.44 -7.51 -7.68
N HIS A 32 -13.40 -8.84 -7.78
CA HIS A 32 -13.46 -9.72 -6.62
C HIS A 32 -12.15 -9.79 -5.85
N MET A 33 -11.03 -9.51 -6.50
CA MET A 33 -9.71 -9.49 -5.84
C MET A 33 -9.61 -8.38 -4.80
N HIS A 34 -10.27 -7.24 -5.00
CA HIS A 34 -10.27 -6.13 -4.05
C HIS A 34 -10.75 -6.55 -2.64
N ASP A 35 -11.73 -7.45 -2.56
CA ASP A 35 -12.27 -7.92 -1.28
C ASP A 35 -11.53 -9.14 -0.71
N ARG A 36 -10.71 -9.80 -1.50
CA ARG A 36 -10.19 -11.12 -1.18
C ARG A 36 -8.66 -11.17 -1.06
N VAL A 37 -7.95 -10.29 -1.75
CA VAL A 37 -6.49 -10.28 -1.75
C VAL A 37 -5.98 -9.41 -0.60
N TRP A 38 -5.20 -10.00 0.29
CA TRP A 38 -4.82 -9.37 1.56
C TRP A 38 -4.07 -8.03 1.39
N TYR A 39 -3.21 -7.89 0.38
CA TYR A 39 -2.50 -6.63 0.17
C TYR A 39 -3.37 -5.53 -0.44
N LEU A 40 -4.48 -5.88 -1.11
CA LEU A 40 -5.47 -4.90 -1.56
C LEU A 40 -6.33 -4.37 -0.39
N SER A 41 -6.22 -4.97 0.78
CA SER A 41 -6.81 -4.41 2.00
C SER A 41 -6.18 -3.07 2.40
N VAL A 42 -4.97 -2.79 1.96
CA VAL A 42 -4.29 -1.51 2.24
C VAL A 42 -5.05 -0.34 1.61
N PRO A 43 -5.27 -0.27 0.27
CA PRO A 43 -6.10 0.76 -0.32
C PRO A 43 -7.55 0.70 0.17
N LYS A 44 -8.14 -0.50 0.30
CA LYS A 44 -9.49 -0.66 0.82
C LYS A 44 -9.63 -0.03 2.20
N SER A 45 -8.73 -0.32 3.12
CA SER A 45 -8.70 0.24 4.47
C SER A 45 -8.61 1.78 4.47
N PHE A 46 -7.83 2.37 3.56
CA PHE A 46 -7.73 3.81 3.43
C PHE A 46 -9.06 4.43 2.99
N PHE A 47 -9.67 3.91 1.94
CA PHE A 47 -10.93 4.45 1.40
C PHE A 47 -12.12 4.17 2.30
N ASP A 48 -12.19 3.03 2.98
CA ASP A 48 -13.24 2.73 3.96
C ASP A 48 -13.14 3.67 5.17
N ASP A 49 -11.94 3.95 5.64
CA ASP A 49 -11.68 4.92 6.70
C ASP A 49 -12.11 6.34 6.26
N ALA A 50 -11.70 6.80 5.08
CA ALA A 50 -12.09 8.09 4.55
C ALA A 50 -13.60 8.23 4.39
N ARG A 51 -14.30 7.21 3.87
CA ARG A 51 -15.77 7.23 3.72
C ARG A 51 -16.52 7.26 5.06
N SER A 52 -15.90 6.80 6.13
CA SER A 52 -16.49 6.86 7.48
C SER A 52 -16.25 8.20 8.19
N ALA A 53 -15.41 9.07 7.62
CA ALA A 53 -15.11 10.39 8.15
C ALA A 53 -16.27 11.38 7.91
N GLY A 54 -16.28 12.47 8.67
CA GLY A 54 -17.19 13.59 8.41
C GLY A 54 -16.85 14.29 7.07
N PRO A 55 -17.79 15.06 6.49
CA PRO A 55 -17.64 15.61 5.13
C PRO A 55 -16.40 16.50 4.96
N PHE A 56 -16.07 17.32 5.93
CA PHE A 56 -14.86 18.17 5.86
C PHE A 56 -13.57 17.37 6.02
N GLU A 57 -13.55 16.42 6.93
CA GLU A 57 -12.41 15.51 7.08
C GLU A 57 -12.22 14.67 5.81
N TYR A 58 -13.30 14.17 5.20
CA TYR A 58 -13.26 13.47 3.91
C TYR A 58 -12.62 14.33 2.80
N MET A 59 -12.98 15.60 2.70
CA MET A 59 -12.38 16.49 1.70
C MET A 59 -10.90 16.73 1.92
N ILE A 60 -10.44 16.75 3.17
CA ILE A 60 -9.00 16.81 3.49
C ILE A 60 -8.32 15.47 3.21
N ALA A 61 -8.97 14.35 3.53
CA ALA A 61 -8.43 13.02 3.28
C ALA A 61 -8.21 12.75 1.79
N ILE A 62 -9.23 12.97 0.99
CA ILE A 62 -9.22 12.67 -0.43
C ILE A 62 -8.69 13.84 -1.23
N GLY A 63 -9.40 14.98 -1.27
CA GLY A 63 -9.08 16.07 -2.19
C GLY A 63 -7.74 16.75 -1.90
N PHE A 64 -7.29 16.77 -0.64
CA PHE A 64 -6.01 17.37 -0.29
C PHE A 64 -4.90 16.35 -0.06
N SER A 65 -5.03 15.47 0.93
CA SER A 65 -3.92 14.60 1.33
C SER A 65 -3.64 13.50 0.30
N PHE A 66 -4.67 12.92 -0.31
CA PHE A 66 -4.49 11.88 -1.32
C PHE A 66 -4.31 12.47 -2.72
N GLU A 67 -5.28 13.19 -3.23
CA GLU A 67 -5.24 13.65 -4.63
C GLU A 67 -4.18 14.73 -4.85
N TYR A 68 -4.12 15.76 -4.00
CA TYR A 68 -3.16 16.85 -4.21
C TYR A 68 -1.73 16.47 -3.86
N VAL A 69 -1.50 15.93 -2.66
CA VAL A 69 -0.13 15.68 -2.18
C VAL A 69 0.45 14.42 -2.79
N LEU A 70 -0.36 13.36 -2.93
CA LEU A 70 0.10 12.01 -3.21
C LEU A 70 -0.24 11.51 -4.62
N THR A 71 -1.32 12.00 -5.27
CA THR A 71 -1.71 11.52 -6.59
C THR A 71 -0.73 11.89 -7.69
N ASN A 72 -0.02 13.01 -7.57
CA ASN A 72 1.06 13.34 -8.50
C ASN A 72 2.21 12.31 -8.49
N LEU A 73 2.43 11.65 -7.35
CA LEU A 73 3.36 10.53 -7.22
C LEU A 73 2.84 9.25 -7.89
N LEU A 74 1.53 9.14 -8.09
CA LEU A 74 0.90 8.00 -8.72
C LEU A 74 0.74 8.21 -10.23
N PHE A 75 -0.08 9.18 -10.64
CA PHE A 75 -0.49 9.30 -12.06
C PHE A 75 0.68 9.67 -12.98
N VAL A 76 1.49 10.67 -12.64
CA VAL A 76 2.52 11.15 -13.56
C VAL A 76 3.59 10.09 -13.84
N PRO A 77 4.18 9.41 -12.83
CA PRO A 77 5.12 8.32 -13.08
C PRO A 77 4.47 7.13 -13.80
N PHE A 78 3.22 6.79 -13.46
CA PHE A 78 2.52 5.68 -14.13
C PHE A 78 2.23 5.95 -15.60
N MET A 79 1.75 7.13 -15.93
CA MET A 79 1.54 7.52 -17.33
C MET A 79 2.84 7.50 -18.11
N SER A 80 3.93 7.99 -17.52
CA SER A 80 5.25 7.99 -18.15
C SER A 80 5.76 6.56 -18.36
N GLY A 81 5.62 5.70 -17.35
CA GLY A 81 5.96 4.28 -17.44
C GLY A 81 5.10 3.55 -18.47
N ALA A 82 3.79 3.78 -18.47
CA ALA A 82 2.85 3.20 -19.41
C ALA A 82 3.18 3.62 -20.86
N ALA A 83 3.41 4.91 -21.11
CA ALA A 83 3.81 5.42 -22.41
C ALA A 83 5.10 4.76 -22.92
N TYR A 84 6.10 4.65 -22.04
CA TYR A 84 7.39 4.05 -22.38
C TYR A 84 7.28 2.55 -22.68
N ASN A 85 6.31 1.87 -22.06
CA ASN A 85 6.00 0.46 -22.33
C ASN A 85 4.94 0.23 -23.43
N GLY A 86 4.42 1.30 -24.04
CA GLY A 86 3.45 1.21 -25.14
C GLY A 86 1.99 1.02 -24.69
N ASP A 87 1.69 1.13 -23.42
CA ASP A 87 0.32 1.03 -22.89
C ASP A 87 -0.40 2.37 -22.99
N MET A 88 -0.95 2.64 -24.16
CA MET A 88 -1.70 3.86 -24.44
C MET A 88 -3.06 3.91 -23.75
N SER A 89 -3.60 2.78 -23.30
CA SER A 89 -4.86 2.73 -22.53
C SER A 89 -4.67 3.38 -21.16
N THR A 90 -3.63 3.00 -20.45
CA THR A 90 -3.28 3.62 -19.15
C THR A 90 -2.90 5.09 -19.32
N VAL A 91 -2.19 5.46 -20.38
CA VAL A 91 -1.88 6.87 -20.68
C VAL A 91 -3.15 7.69 -20.87
N THR A 92 -4.10 7.19 -21.67
CA THR A 92 -5.36 7.90 -21.96
C THR A 92 -6.21 8.04 -20.69
N PHE A 93 -6.32 6.98 -19.91
CA PHE A 93 -6.99 7.02 -18.62
C PHE A 93 -6.34 8.03 -17.68
N GLY A 94 -5.02 7.97 -17.51
CA GLY A 94 -4.29 8.83 -16.59
C GLY A 94 -4.42 10.32 -16.94
N PHE A 95 -4.35 10.70 -18.23
CA PHE A 95 -4.58 12.09 -18.64
C PHE A 95 -6.00 12.56 -18.36
N SER A 96 -7.01 11.71 -18.59
CA SER A 96 -8.40 12.04 -18.29
C SER A 96 -8.60 12.23 -16.79
N ALA A 97 -8.14 11.30 -15.98
CA ALA A 97 -8.23 11.37 -14.53
C ALA A 97 -7.48 12.60 -13.98
N GLN A 98 -6.21 12.81 -14.35
CA GLN A 98 -5.42 13.93 -13.87
C GLN A 98 -6.06 15.30 -14.17
N SER A 99 -6.74 15.43 -15.31
CA SER A 99 -7.49 16.65 -15.63
C SER A 99 -8.65 16.91 -14.66
N ASP A 100 -9.31 15.84 -14.21
CA ASP A 100 -10.41 15.94 -13.27
C ASP A 100 -9.91 16.16 -11.84
N GLU A 101 -8.85 15.44 -11.45
CA GLU A 101 -8.22 15.55 -10.14
C GLU A 101 -7.76 16.98 -9.82
N SER A 102 -7.35 17.76 -10.82
CA SER A 102 -6.98 19.16 -10.59
C SER A 102 -8.11 20.00 -9.99
N ARG A 103 -9.38 19.68 -10.28
CA ARG A 103 -10.55 20.33 -9.67
C ARG A 103 -10.78 19.85 -8.23
N HIS A 104 -10.60 18.57 -7.99
CA HIS A 104 -10.72 17.95 -6.67
C HIS A 104 -9.66 18.49 -5.72
N MET A 105 -8.41 18.58 -6.18
CA MET A 105 -7.29 19.17 -5.45
C MET A 105 -7.55 20.62 -5.05
N THR A 106 -8.05 21.43 -6.01
CA THR A 106 -8.44 22.82 -5.75
C THR A 106 -9.52 22.90 -4.69
N LEU A 107 -10.54 22.05 -4.78
CA LEU A 107 -11.61 22.00 -3.79
C LEU A 107 -11.08 21.63 -2.40
N GLY A 108 -10.17 20.66 -2.30
CA GLY A 108 -9.53 20.27 -1.04
C GLY A 108 -8.82 21.45 -0.36
N ILE A 109 -8.04 22.22 -1.12
CA ILE A 109 -7.36 23.42 -0.61
C ILE A 109 -8.37 24.50 -0.17
N GLU A 110 -9.39 24.77 -0.97
CA GLU A 110 -10.41 25.79 -0.63
C GLU A 110 -11.21 25.40 0.61
N VAL A 111 -11.48 24.10 0.83
CA VAL A 111 -12.11 23.62 2.08
C VAL A 111 -11.20 23.88 3.28
N ILE A 112 -9.90 23.63 3.18
CA ILE A 112 -8.94 23.93 4.26
C ILE A 112 -8.98 25.43 4.59
N LYS A 113 -8.82 26.28 3.59
CA LYS A 113 -8.84 27.74 3.78
C LYS A 113 -10.15 28.18 4.42
N PHE A 114 -11.28 27.73 3.88
CA PHE A 114 -12.60 28.04 4.43
C PHE A 114 -12.71 27.68 5.90
N LEU A 115 -12.32 26.49 6.30
CA LEU A 115 -12.37 26.05 7.71
C LEU A 115 -11.52 26.92 8.63
N LEU A 116 -10.29 27.24 8.20
CA LEU A 116 -9.36 28.05 8.98
C LEU A 116 -9.81 29.51 9.12
N GLU A 117 -10.52 30.04 8.14
CA GLU A 117 -11.10 31.39 8.18
C GLU A 117 -12.36 31.48 9.06
N GLN A 118 -13.06 30.36 9.30
CA GLN A 118 -14.29 30.39 10.11
C GLN A 118 -14.01 30.54 11.60
N HIS A 119 -13.03 29.81 12.13
CA HIS A 119 -12.71 29.87 13.57
C HIS A 119 -11.29 29.41 13.89
N PRO A 120 -10.57 30.08 14.81
CA PRO A 120 -9.23 29.69 15.21
C PRO A 120 -9.11 28.27 15.78
N ASP A 121 -10.15 27.78 16.45
CA ASP A 121 -10.18 26.42 17.00
C ASP A 121 -10.21 25.31 15.94
N ASN A 122 -10.45 25.65 14.68
CA ASN A 122 -10.36 24.72 13.57
C ASN A 122 -8.91 24.35 13.22
N LEU A 123 -7.94 25.19 13.54
CA LEU A 123 -6.54 24.96 13.20
C LEU A 123 -5.99 23.62 13.74
N PRO A 124 -6.08 23.29 15.03
CA PRO A 124 -5.60 22.03 15.54
C PRO A 124 -6.36 20.82 14.96
N ILE A 125 -7.64 20.98 14.63
CA ILE A 125 -8.46 19.92 14.04
C ILE A 125 -8.00 19.64 12.60
N VAL A 126 -7.87 20.67 11.79
CA VAL A 126 -7.38 20.56 10.40
C VAL A 126 -5.96 19.98 10.37
N GLN A 127 -5.08 20.45 11.27
CA GLN A 127 -3.73 19.91 11.37
C GLN A 127 -3.72 18.41 11.74
N LYS A 128 -4.56 17.99 12.68
CA LYS A 128 -4.70 16.58 13.05
C LYS A 128 -5.15 15.73 11.86
N TRP A 129 -6.13 16.20 11.10
CA TRP A 129 -6.60 15.52 9.90
C TRP A 129 -5.51 15.45 8.82
N LEU A 130 -4.78 16.54 8.61
CA LEU A 130 -3.66 16.57 7.67
C LEU A 130 -2.56 15.56 8.05
N ASP A 131 -2.17 15.51 9.32
CA ASP A 131 -1.18 14.56 9.85
C ASP A 131 -1.64 13.10 9.64
N LYS A 132 -2.89 12.78 9.98
CA LYS A 132 -3.49 11.45 9.82
C LYS A 132 -3.54 11.01 8.36
N TRP A 133 -4.15 11.82 7.52
CA TRP A 133 -4.45 11.41 6.14
C TRP A 133 -3.22 11.42 5.25
N PHE A 134 -2.27 12.30 5.48
CA PHE A 134 -0.98 12.24 4.83
C PHE A 134 -0.29 10.90 5.10
N TRP A 135 -0.25 10.47 6.36
CA TRP A 135 0.42 9.22 6.72
C TRP A 135 -0.33 7.99 6.19
N ARG A 136 -1.64 7.98 6.27
CA ARG A 136 -2.47 6.93 5.69
C ARG A 136 -2.24 6.78 4.18
N GLY A 137 -2.23 7.89 3.46
CA GLY A 137 -1.96 7.93 2.03
C GLY A 137 -0.53 7.50 1.69
N HIS A 138 0.47 7.95 2.45
CA HIS A 138 1.85 7.52 2.27
C HIS A 138 2.00 6.00 2.38
N ARG A 139 1.32 5.37 3.32
CA ARG A 139 1.32 3.90 3.45
C ARG A 139 0.69 3.21 2.24
N LEU A 140 -0.38 3.73 1.69
CA LEU A 140 -0.97 3.23 0.46
C LEU A 140 0.02 3.35 -0.71
N LEU A 141 0.69 4.48 -0.84
CA LEU A 141 1.67 4.72 -1.90
C LEU A 141 2.91 3.84 -1.79
N GLY A 142 3.17 3.21 -0.66
CA GLY A 142 4.20 2.19 -0.55
C GLY A 142 4.03 1.03 -1.54
N LEU A 143 2.79 0.69 -1.89
CA LEU A 143 2.52 -0.31 -2.94
C LEU A 143 2.86 0.24 -4.33
N VAL A 144 2.59 1.51 -4.58
CA VAL A 144 2.93 2.18 -5.84
C VAL A 144 4.45 2.26 -6.01
N ALA A 145 5.18 2.53 -4.95
CA ALA A 145 6.64 2.57 -4.95
C ALA A 145 7.25 1.27 -5.49
N MET A 146 6.79 0.13 -4.99
CA MET A 146 7.29 -1.16 -5.49
C MET A 146 6.89 -1.42 -6.95
N MET A 147 5.71 -0.97 -7.38
CA MET A 147 5.29 -1.13 -8.76
C MET A 147 6.21 -0.34 -9.69
N MET A 148 6.58 0.88 -9.34
CA MET A 148 7.49 1.71 -10.13
C MET A 148 8.88 1.11 -10.26
N ASP A 149 9.44 0.66 -9.15
CA ASP A 149 10.82 0.20 -9.11
C ASP A 149 11.00 -1.23 -9.61
N TYR A 150 9.97 -2.08 -9.47
CA TYR A 150 10.11 -3.52 -9.74
C TYR A 150 9.21 -4.07 -10.81
N MET A 151 7.97 -3.57 -10.95
CA MET A 151 6.99 -4.24 -11.81
C MET A 151 7.02 -3.79 -13.27
N LEU A 152 7.39 -2.54 -13.55
CA LEU A 152 7.42 -2.04 -14.92
C LEU A 152 8.59 -2.67 -15.70
N PRO A 153 8.35 -3.27 -16.88
CA PRO A 153 9.43 -3.83 -17.71
C PRO A 153 10.47 -2.78 -18.12
N LYS A 154 10.01 -1.61 -18.50
CA LYS A 154 10.88 -0.45 -18.77
C LYS A 154 10.58 0.66 -17.79
N LYS A 155 11.61 1.16 -17.14
CA LYS A 155 11.52 2.13 -16.05
C LYS A 155 11.97 3.51 -16.53
N VAL A 156 11.17 4.53 -16.23
CA VAL A 156 11.47 5.93 -16.59
C VAL A 156 12.22 6.60 -15.45
N MET A 157 11.72 6.44 -14.23
CA MET A 157 12.30 7.00 -13.01
C MET A 157 12.11 6.03 -11.84
N SER A 158 12.91 6.18 -10.80
CA SER A 158 12.72 5.46 -9.54
C SER A 158 11.68 6.15 -8.66
N TRP A 159 11.16 5.43 -7.68
CA TRP A 159 10.30 6.00 -6.66
C TRP A 159 10.95 7.18 -5.91
N LYS A 160 12.23 7.04 -5.57
CA LYS A 160 13.00 8.11 -4.93
C LYS A 160 13.02 9.39 -5.76
N GLU A 161 13.32 9.29 -7.05
CA GLU A 161 13.30 10.44 -7.96
C GLU A 161 11.90 11.06 -8.08
N ALA A 162 10.87 10.22 -8.16
CA ALA A 162 9.48 10.71 -8.18
C ALA A 162 9.13 11.42 -6.87
N TRP A 163 9.52 10.88 -5.73
CA TRP A 163 9.29 11.51 -4.43
C TRP A 163 9.99 12.87 -4.33
N GLU A 164 11.24 12.96 -4.75
CA GLU A 164 12.02 14.20 -4.74
C GLU A 164 11.36 15.29 -5.59
N ILE A 165 10.98 14.96 -6.82
CA ILE A 165 10.40 15.92 -7.76
C ILE A 165 8.99 16.34 -7.32
N TYR A 166 8.12 15.40 -7.04
CA TYR A 166 6.69 15.68 -6.87
C TYR A 166 6.27 15.95 -5.42
N PHE A 167 7.01 15.45 -4.45
CA PHE A 167 6.72 15.72 -3.05
C PHE A 167 7.67 16.77 -2.46
N THR A 168 8.98 16.56 -2.54
CA THR A 168 9.94 17.44 -1.86
C THR A 168 10.01 18.81 -2.52
N GLU A 169 10.13 18.87 -3.84
CA GLU A 169 10.24 20.14 -4.55
C GLU A 169 8.88 20.82 -4.74
N ALA A 170 7.89 20.12 -5.31
CA ALA A 170 6.58 20.68 -5.60
C ALA A 170 5.72 20.84 -4.34
N GLY A 171 5.67 19.82 -3.47
CA GLY A 171 4.90 19.84 -2.22
C GLY A 171 5.43 20.86 -1.21
N GLY A 172 6.73 21.11 -1.20
CA GLY A 172 7.35 22.09 -0.30
C GLY A 172 6.77 23.50 -0.47
N SER A 173 6.48 23.94 -1.68
CA SER A 173 5.85 25.24 -1.93
C SER A 173 4.41 25.30 -1.43
N LEU A 174 3.64 24.21 -1.56
CA LEU A 174 2.28 24.11 -1.02
C LEU A 174 2.27 24.28 0.51
N PHE A 175 3.15 23.58 1.21
CA PHE A 175 3.23 23.69 2.67
C PHE A 175 3.65 25.09 3.12
N GLN A 176 4.50 25.79 2.34
CA GLN A 176 4.82 27.20 2.58
C GLN A 176 3.58 28.08 2.43
N ASP A 177 2.74 27.84 1.44
CA ASP A 177 1.48 28.58 1.27
C ASP A 177 0.50 28.32 2.41
N LEU A 178 0.37 27.08 2.84
CA LEU A 178 -0.48 26.72 3.98
C LEU A 178 0.03 27.25 5.32
N ALA A 179 1.34 27.49 5.44
CA ALA A 179 1.94 28.12 6.63
C ALA A 179 1.39 29.52 6.91
N ARG A 180 0.89 30.22 5.89
CA ARG A 180 0.21 31.54 6.07
C ARG A 180 -1.06 31.43 6.91
N TYR A 181 -1.67 30.25 6.95
CA TYR A 181 -2.83 29.93 7.77
C TYR A 181 -2.48 29.26 9.11
N GLY A 182 -1.19 29.18 9.44
CA GLY A 182 -0.71 28.59 10.69
C GLY A 182 -0.52 27.06 10.64
N LEU A 183 -0.77 26.43 9.49
CA LEU A 183 -0.51 24.99 9.32
C LEU A 183 0.99 24.73 9.16
N ARG A 184 1.45 23.63 9.74
CA ARG A 184 2.78 23.07 9.53
C ARG A 184 2.74 21.91 8.54
N PRO A 185 3.88 21.50 7.97
CA PRO A 185 3.95 20.23 7.23
C PRO A 185 3.43 19.05 8.06
N PRO A 186 2.94 17.97 7.43
CA PRO A 186 2.46 16.78 8.16
C PRO A 186 3.53 16.24 9.09
N LYS A 187 3.12 15.79 10.28
CA LYS A 187 3.99 15.36 11.39
C LYS A 187 5.11 14.40 10.96
N TYR A 188 4.82 13.50 10.01
CA TYR A 188 5.75 12.46 9.55
C TYR A 188 6.28 12.68 8.12
N ALA A 189 6.23 13.89 7.60
CA ALA A 189 6.72 14.19 6.24
C ALA A 189 8.22 13.87 6.08
N ASP A 190 9.03 14.21 7.09
CA ASP A 190 10.47 13.91 7.08
C ASP A 190 10.75 12.40 7.13
N VAL A 191 9.97 11.64 7.90
CA VAL A 191 10.07 10.17 7.95
C VAL A 191 9.69 9.57 6.60
N ALA A 192 8.61 10.03 5.99
CA ALA A 192 8.19 9.59 4.67
C ALA A 192 9.27 9.86 3.60
N THR A 193 9.97 10.99 3.71
CA THR A 193 11.08 11.33 2.81
C THR A 193 12.28 10.41 3.02
N GLN A 194 12.62 10.05 4.27
CA GLN A 194 13.65 9.06 4.54
C GLN A 194 13.27 7.68 4.01
N GLU A 195 12.01 7.27 4.18
CA GLU A 195 11.51 5.99 3.69
C GLU A 195 11.51 5.87 2.16
N ALA A 196 11.54 6.97 1.40
CA ALA A 196 11.62 6.93 -0.06
C ALA A 196 12.86 6.18 -0.59
N GLU A 197 13.93 6.10 0.20
CA GLU A 197 15.13 5.29 -0.10
C GLU A 197 14.93 3.78 0.12
N HIS A 198 13.84 3.36 0.76
CA HIS A 198 13.72 2.00 1.30
C HIS A 198 12.40 1.30 0.95
N ILE A 199 11.31 2.06 0.89
CA ILE A 199 9.93 1.52 0.92
C ILE A 199 9.63 0.58 -0.26
N SER A 200 10.13 0.86 -1.46
CA SER A 200 9.93 0.01 -2.63
C SER A 200 10.61 -1.35 -2.47
N HIS A 201 11.84 -1.34 -1.96
CA HIS A 201 12.64 -2.54 -1.75
C HIS A 201 12.07 -3.43 -0.65
N GLN A 202 11.58 -2.82 0.42
CA GLN A 202 10.96 -3.52 1.54
C GLN A 202 9.64 -4.18 1.12
N ASN A 203 8.79 -3.45 0.40
CA ASN A 203 7.53 -3.98 -0.09
C ASN A 203 7.75 -5.11 -1.12
N TRP A 204 8.64 -4.92 -2.09
CA TRP A 204 8.90 -5.98 -3.07
C TRP A 204 9.46 -7.24 -2.44
N ALA A 205 10.36 -7.11 -1.45
CA ALA A 205 10.88 -8.25 -0.72
C ALA A 205 9.78 -9.02 0.01
N VAL A 206 8.82 -8.32 0.65
CA VAL A 206 7.67 -8.96 1.29
C VAL A 206 6.77 -9.63 0.28
N PHE A 207 6.46 -8.96 -0.81
CA PHE A 207 5.64 -9.54 -1.87
C PHE A 207 6.29 -10.78 -2.48
N TYR A 208 7.59 -10.74 -2.70
CA TYR A 208 8.33 -11.91 -3.19
C TYR A 208 8.24 -13.10 -2.22
N GLN A 209 8.27 -12.85 -0.91
CA GLN A 209 8.22 -13.90 0.10
C GLN A 209 6.82 -14.47 0.37
N TYR A 210 5.78 -13.63 0.32
CA TYR A 210 4.45 -14.01 0.83
C TYR A 210 3.37 -14.13 -0.25
N THR A 211 3.55 -13.52 -1.41
CA THR A 211 2.44 -13.42 -2.36
C THR A 211 2.65 -14.17 -3.66
N HIS A 212 3.56 -15.07 -3.67
CA HIS A 212 4.08 -15.77 -4.81
C HIS A 212 3.15 -15.95 -6.01
N ALA A 213 1.96 -15.48 -6.00
CA ALA A 213 1.12 -15.42 -7.15
C ALA A 213 -0.31 -14.92 -6.95
N ALA A 214 -0.71 -14.42 -5.83
CA ALA A 214 -2.10 -13.96 -5.72
C ALA A 214 -2.32 -12.64 -6.47
N GLY A 215 -2.50 -12.72 -7.77
CA GLY A 215 -2.83 -11.60 -8.65
C GLY A 215 -1.64 -10.81 -9.18
N PHE A 216 -0.45 -10.88 -8.55
CA PHE A 216 0.80 -10.37 -9.10
C PHE A 216 1.82 -11.48 -9.11
N HIS A 217 2.40 -11.75 -10.26
CA HIS A 217 3.62 -12.53 -10.32
C HIS A 217 4.77 -11.65 -9.85
N THR A 218 5.29 -11.95 -8.68
CA THR A 218 6.56 -11.40 -8.25
C THR A 218 7.67 -12.25 -8.85
N TRP A 219 8.73 -11.61 -9.26
CA TRP A 219 9.88 -12.25 -9.87
C TRP A 219 11.17 -11.79 -9.25
N MET A 220 12.21 -12.61 -9.38
CA MET A 220 13.55 -12.24 -9.01
C MET A 220 14.07 -11.16 -9.96
N PRO A 221 14.53 -10.02 -9.47
CA PRO A 221 15.21 -9.04 -10.31
C PRO A 221 16.42 -9.66 -10.99
N ASP A 222 16.54 -9.49 -12.30
CA ASP A 222 17.73 -9.91 -13.04
C ASP A 222 18.90 -8.95 -12.81
N LYS A 223 20.07 -9.28 -13.38
CA LYS A 223 21.27 -8.46 -13.19
C LYS A 223 21.10 -7.03 -13.70
N GLU A 224 20.45 -6.84 -14.83
CA GLU A 224 20.23 -5.49 -15.42
C GLU A 224 19.36 -4.64 -14.51
N HIS A 225 18.31 -5.25 -13.95
CA HIS A 225 17.44 -4.61 -12.99
C HIS A 225 18.15 -4.27 -11.67
N LEU A 226 18.95 -5.20 -11.13
CA LEU A 226 19.76 -4.93 -9.93
C LEU A 226 20.76 -3.78 -10.15
N ASP A 227 21.41 -3.75 -11.32
CA ASP A 227 22.34 -2.67 -11.67
C ASP A 227 21.63 -1.32 -11.82
N TRP A 228 20.41 -1.31 -12.37
CA TRP A 228 19.58 -0.11 -12.43
C TRP A 228 19.19 0.39 -11.04
N LEU A 229 18.77 -0.50 -10.14
CA LEU A 229 18.47 -0.16 -8.74
C LEU A 229 19.69 0.39 -8.01
N SER A 230 20.87 -0.20 -8.21
CA SER A 230 22.14 0.30 -7.64
C SER A 230 22.46 1.71 -8.12
N ALA A 231 22.22 2.01 -9.40
CA ALA A 231 22.43 3.34 -9.94
C ALA A 231 21.44 4.39 -9.40
N LYS A 232 20.18 3.97 -9.15
CA LYS A 232 19.12 4.86 -8.62
C LYS A 232 19.19 5.06 -7.11
N TYR A 233 19.71 4.11 -6.37
CA TYR A 233 19.81 4.10 -4.91
C TYR A 233 21.26 3.86 -4.43
N PRO A 234 22.23 4.74 -4.82
CA PRO A 234 23.65 4.46 -4.66
C PRO A 234 24.11 4.36 -3.20
N ASN A 235 23.35 4.92 -2.26
CA ASN A 235 23.71 4.94 -0.83
C ASN A 235 23.12 3.75 -0.06
N THR A 236 22.10 3.08 -0.61
CA THR A 236 21.25 2.16 0.16
C THR A 236 21.15 0.78 -0.48
N PHE A 237 20.94 0.70 -1.80
CA PHE A 237 20.59 -0.56 -2.44
C PHE A 237 21.68 -1.63 -2.32
N ASP A 238 22.90 -1.33 -2.72
CA ASP A 238 24.01 -2.30 -2.67
C ASP A 238 24.37 -2.71 -1.23
N LYS A 239 24.14 -1.82 -0.28
CA LYS A 239 24.44 -2.09 1.12
C LYS A 239 23.40 -2.97 1.81
N TYR A 240 22.10 -2.74 1.56
CA TYR A 240 21.03 -3.33 2.38
C TYR A 240 20.16 -4.33 1.63
N TYR A 241 20.02 -4.20 0.29
CA TYR A 241 19.01 -4.97 -0.47
C TYR A 241 19.60 -5.91 -1.50
N ARG A 242 20.59 -5.47 -2.28
CA ARG A 242 21.22 -6.30 -3.31
C ARG A 242 21.78 -7.62 -2.79
N PRO A 243 22.51 -7.67 -1.63
CA PRO A 243 23.02 -8.94 -1.11
C PRO A 243 21.91 -9.98 -0.82
N ARG A 244 20.72 -9.51 -0.41
CA ARG A 244 19.57 -10.38 -0.17
C ARG A 244 19.05 -10.96 -1.48
N TRP A 245 18.91 -10.14 -2.51
CA TRP A 245 18.46 -10.60 -3.82
C TRP A 245 19.43 -11.60 -4.44
N GLU A 246 20.72 -11.35 -4.35
CA GLU A 246 21.75 -12.26 -4.85
C GLU A 246 21.75 -13.59 -4.08
N MET A 247 21.57 -13.56 -2.77
CA MET A 247 21.39 -14.75 -1.94
C MET A 247 20.16 -15.57 -2.36
N TRP A 248 19.01 -14.92 -2.54
CA TRP A 248 17.78 -15.60 -2.96
C TRP A 248 17.90 -16.16 -4.38
N ALA A 249 18.50 -15.42 -5.30
CA ALA A 249 18.76 -15.91 -6.66
C ALA A 249 19.64 -17.16 -6.68
N GLU A 250 20.64 -17.21 -5.81
CA GLU A 250 21.48 -18.39 -5.67
C GLU A 250 20.73 -19.59 -5.07
N GLN A 251 19.85 -19.34 -4.12
CA GLN A 251 18.97 -20.38 -3.56
C GLN A 251 18.01 -20.94 -4.62
N GLU A 252 17.43 -20.08 -5.45
CA GLU A 252 16.56 -20.52 -6.55
C GLU A 252 17.29 -21.41 -7.56
N LYS A 253 18.55 -21.07 -7.91
CA LYS A 253 19.38 -21.91 -8.79
C LYS A 253 19.64 -23.30 -8.22
N GLN A 254 19.67 -23.41 -6.89
CA GLN A 254 19.84 -24.68 -6.19
C GLN A 254 18.51 -25.44 -6.00
N GLY A 255 17.41 -24.96 -6.58
CA GLY A 255 16.07 -25.51 -6.37
C GLY A 255 15.48 -25.24 -4.98
N LYS A 256 16.12 -24.37 -4.20
CA LYS A 256 15.64 -23.95 -2.88
C LYS A 256 14.91 -22.62 -3.05
N ARG A 257 13.62 -22.68 -3.16
CA ARG A 257 12.81 -21.47 -3.11
C ARG A 257 12.61 -21.03 -1.66
N PHE A 258 12.82 -19.76 -1.42
CA PHE A 258 12.54 -19.15 -0.13
C PHE A 258 11.12 -18.63 -0.11
N TYR A 259 10.20 -19.42 0.43
CA TYR A 259 8.86 -18.99 0.75
C TYR A 259 8.68 -18.94 2.26
N ASN A 260 8.04 -17.89 2.71
CA ASN A 260 7.60 -17.84 4.08
C ASN A 260 6.26 -18.58 4.19
N ASN A 261 6.24 -19.69 4.90
CA ASN A 261 5.04 -20.49 5.11
C ASN A 261 4.08 -19.89 6.16
N ALA A 262 4.42 -18.73 6.72
CA ALA A 262 3.59 -18.00 7.65
C ALA A 262 2.88 -16.84 6.94
N LEU A 263 1.68 -16.50 7.39
CA LEU A 263 1.02 -15.26 6.98
C LEU A 263 1.76 -14.05 7.57
N PRO A 264 1.90 -12.94 6.83
CA PRO A 264 2.54 -11.76 7.36
C PRO A 264 1.69 -11.16 8.48
N GLN A 265 2.35 -10.70 9.54
CA GLN A 265 1.68 -9.83 10.50
C GLN A 265 1.37 -8.49 9.84
N LEU A 266 0.11 -8.07 9.91
CA LEU A 266 -0.36 -6.82 9.34
C LEU A 266 -0.45 -5.72 10.40
N CYS A 267 -0.19 -4.49 9.99
CA CYS A 267 -0.41 -3.31 10.81
C CYS A 267 -1.90 -3.09 11.06
N GLN A 268 -2.30 -2.91 12.30
CA GLN A 268 -3.71 -2.71 12.68
C GLN A 268 -4.34 -1.46 12.05
N THR A 269 -3.56 -0.43 11.76
CA THR A 269 -4.06 0.82 11.19
C THR A 269 -4.10 0.79 9.66
N CYS A 270 -3.00 0.47 9.00
CA CYS A 270 -2.90 0.56 7.53
C CYS A 270 -2.96 -0.77 6.80
N GLN A 271 -2.96 -1.89 7.53
CA GLN A 271 -3.02 -3.26 7.03
C GLN A 271 -1.84 -3.69 6.14
N ILE A 272 -0.78 -2.92 6.12
CA ILE A 272 0.45 -3.28 5.42
C ILE A 272 1.23 -4.31 6.25
N PRO A 273 1.97 -5.24 5.63
CA PRO A 273 2.85 -6.14 6.37
C PRO A 273 3.88 -5.40 7.22
N MET A 274 4.18 -5.96 8.39
CA MET A 274 5.18 -5.43 9.33
C MET A 274 6.61 -5.66 8.79
N ALA A 275 6.97 -4.93 7.74
CA ALA A 275 8.24 -5.10 7.01
C ALA A 275 9.08 -3.83 6.93
N TYR A 276 8.54 -2.71 7.38
CA TYR A 276 9.28 -1.45 7.37
C TYR A 276 10.31 -1.41 8.48
N THR A 277 11.38 -0.67 8.24
CA THR A 277 12.49 -0.53 9.20
C THR A 277 12.38 0.78 9.98
N GLU A 278 13.14 0.86 11.06
CA GLU A 278 13.22 2.09 11.85
C GLU A 278 13.71 3.26 10.98
N PRO A 279 13.11 4.45 11.15
CA PRO A 279 13.66 5.65 10.52
C PRO A 279 15.12 5.86 10.90
N GLY A 280 16.01 5.95 9.90
CA GLY A 280 17.45 6.13 10.11
C GLY A 280 18.25 4.84 10.40
N ASP A 281 17.59 3.69 10.63
CA ASP A 281 18.27 2.39 10.75
C ASP A 281 17.56 1.29 9.92
N PRO A 282 17.94 1.11 8.65
CA PRO A 282 17.31 0.11 7.78
C PRO A 282 17.67 -1.34 8.11
N THR A 283 18.39 -1.60 9.17
CA THR A 283 18.72 -2.94 9.64
C THR A 283 17.77 -3.47 10.71
N VAL A 284 16.95 -2.61 11.30
CA VAL A 284 16.01 -2.92 12.38
C VAL A 284 14.57 -2.77 11.89
N ILE A 285 13.76 -3.80 12.04
CA ILE A 285 12.32 -3.73 11.73
C ILE A 285 11.62 -2.80 12.73
N CYS A 286 10.87 -1.85 12.20
CA CYS A 286 10.02 -0.98 12.98
C CYS A 286 8.81 -1.75 13.50
N PHE A 287 8.68 -1.84 14.80
CA PHE A 287 7.60 -2.55 15.46
C PHE A 287 7.11 -1.71 16.64
N ARG A 288 5.83 -1.34 16.59
CA ARG A 288 5.17 -0.59 17.67
C ARG A 288 3.99 -1.37 18.20
N SER A 289 3.63 -1.15 19.44
CA SER A 289 2.46 -1.75 20.03
C SER A 289 1.77 -0.81 21.01
N THR A 290 0.47 -1.05 21.21
CA THR A 290 -0.35 -0.39 22.24
C THR A 290 -1.29 -1.42 22.85
N GLN A 291 -1.64 -1.25 24.12
CA GLN A 291 -2.69 -2.03 24.77
C GLN A 291 -3.99 -1.23 24.77
N PHE A 292 -5.06 -1.87 24.34
CA PHE A 292 -6.40 -1.30 24.40
C PHE A 292 -7.41 -2.41 24.72
N GLN A 293 -8.28 -2.20 25.71
CA GLN A 293 -9.29 -3.17 26.17
C GLN A 293 -8.73 -4.59 26.43
N SER A 294 -7.59 -4.68 27.15
CA SER A 294 -6.85 -5.92 27.46
C SER A 294 -6.20 -6.66 26.30
N GLU A 295 -6.31 -6.15 25.08
CA GLU A 295 -5.66 -6.71 23.89
C GLU A 295 -4.43 -5.87 23.48
N THR A 296 -3.48 -6.49 22.79
CA THR A 296 -2.29 -5.82 22.27
C THR A 296 -2.40 -5.68 20.75
N TYR A 297 -2.27 -4.46 20.28
CA TYR A 297 -2.32 -4.13 18.85
C TYR A 297 -0.93 -3.71 18.36
N HIS A 298 -0.63 -4.03 17.11
CA HIS A 298 0.70 -3.87 16.52
C HIS A 298 0.67 -2.96 15.30
N PHE A 299 1.74 -2.16 15.11
CA PHE A 299 1.83 -1.13 14.08
C PHE A 299 3.20 -1.13 13.41
N CYS A 300 3.22 -0.84 12.11
CA CYS A 300 4.43 -0.76 11.29
C CYS A 300 5.23 0.53 11.49
N SER A 301 4.74 1.48 12.26
CA SER A 301 5.34 2.81 12.41
C SER A 301 4.73 3.59 13.57
N ASP A 302 5.41 4.64 14.01
CA ASP A 302 4.88 5.60 14.97
C ASP A 302 3.62 6.30 14.43
N GLY A 303 3.62 6.67 13.15
CA GLY A 303 2.44 7.32 12.56
C GLY A 303 1.19 6.45 12.58
N CYS A 304 1.32 5.15 12.31
CA CYS A 304 0.18 4.23 12.42
C CYS A 304 -0.26 4.01 13.87
N LYS A 305 0.68 3.99 14.82
CA LYS A 305 0.39 3.91 16.25
C LYS A 305 -0.35 5.15 16.73
N ASP A 306 0.11 6.35 16.40
CA ASP A 306 -0.52 7.61 16.79
C ASP A 306 -1.98 7.69 16.30
N ILE A 307 -2.21 7.29 15.04
CA ILE A 307 -3.57 7.26 14.47
C ILE A 307 -4.48 6.31 15.23
N PHE A 308 -3.97 5.14 15.61
CA PHE A 308 -4.72 4.19 16.42
C PHE A 308 -4.99 4.74 17.83
N ASP A 309 -3.98 5.29 18.48
CA ASP A 309 -4.11 5.84 19.84
C ASP A 309 -5.10 7.01 19.91
N ASP A 310 -5.27 7.74 18.83
CA ASP A 310 -6.25 8.81 18.68
C ASP A 310 -7.71 8.32 18.51
N GLU A 311 -7.92 7.19 17.83
CA GLU A 311 -9.25 6.65 17.51
C GLU A 311 -9.31 5.11 17.67
N PRO A 312 -8.93 4.56 18.85
CA PRO A 312 -8.75 3.11 19.00
C PRO A 312 -10.02 2.30 18.73
N GLU A 313 -11.21 2.78 19.17
CA GLU A 313 -12.48 2.09 18.95
C GLU A 313 -12.79 1.88 17.48
N LYS A 314 -12.37 2.80 16.64
CA LYS A 314 -12.54 2.72 15.19
C LYS A 314 -11.65 1.64 14.58
N TYR A 315 -10.38 1.62 14.94
CA TYR A 315 -9.40 0.73 14.33
C TYR A 315 -9.40 -0.70 14.88
N VAL A 316 -9.90 -0.93 16.09
CA VAL A 316 -10.11 -2.32 16.58
C VAL A 316 -11.19 -3.06 15.80
N GLN A 317 -12.10 -2.34 15.16
CA GLN A 317 -13.14 -2.89 14.30
C GLN A 317 -12.72 -3.03 12.83
N ALA A 318 -11.51 -2.61 12.48
CA ALA A 318 -11.02 -2.72 11.12
C ALA A 318 -11.01 -4.19 10.66
N TRP A 319 -11.59 -4.43 9.50
CA TRP A 319 -11.57 -5.75 8.90
C TRP A 319 -10.13 -6.10 8.47
N MET A 320 -9.59 -7.14 9.09
CA MET A 320 -8.23 -7.62 8.82
C MET A 320 -8.33 -8.97 8.09
N PRO A 321 -7.90 -9.09 6.83
CA PRO A 321 -8.02 -10.34 6.08
C PRO A 321 -7.40 -11.54 6.80
N VAL A 322 -6.20 -11.35 7.34
CA VAL A 322 -5.49 -12.40 8.09
C VAL A 322 -6.27 -12.78 9.35
N GLN A 323 -6.80 -11.81 10.08
CA GLN A 323 -7.62 -12.06 11.27
C GLN A 323 -8.91 -12.80 10.91
N GLN A 324 -9.57 -12.46 9.79
CA GLN A 324 -10.75 -13.18 9.33
C GLN A 324 -10.45 -14.63 9.02
N ILE A 325 -9.29 -14.91 8.41
CA ILE A 325 -8.81 -16.29 8.18
C ILE A 325 -8.63 -17.01 9.52
N PHE A 326 -7.95 -16.39 10.49
CA PHE A 326 -7.73 -16.97 11.81
C PHE A 326 -9.02 -17.21 12.60
N GLN A 327 -10.03 -16.38 12.41
CA GLN A 327 -11.35 -16.54 13.02
C GLN A 327 -12.26 -17.54 12.29
N GLY A 328 -11.79 -18.14 11.20
CA GLY A 328 -12.59 -19.06 10.40
C GLY A 328 -13.63 -18.39 9.50
N ASN A 329 -13.60 -17.05 9.37
CA ASN A 329 -14.54 -16.27 8.56
C ASN A 329 -14.17 -16.27 7.07
N CYS A 330 -13.70 -17.39 6.55
CA CYS A 330 -13.33 -17.57 5.16
C CYS A 330 -14.36 -18.41 4.37
N GLY A 331 -15.63 -18.34 4.73
CA GLY A 331 -16.72 -19.00 4.02
C GLY A 331 -16.67 -20.54 4.07
N GLY A 332 -16.12 -21.10 5.16
CA GLY A 332 -15.92 -22.53 5.33
C GLY A 332 -14.69 -23.07 4.56
N ALA A 333 -13.92 -22.20 3.93
CA ALA A 333 -12.67 -22.60 3.30
C ALA A 333 -11.68 -23.12 4.34
N THR A 334 -11.00 -24.21 3.99
CA THR A 334 -9.87 -24.72 4.77
C THR A 334 -8.61 -23.91 4.50
N ILE A 335 -7.56 -24.10 5.27
CA ILE A 335 -6.28 -23.45 4.98
C ILE A 335 -5.70 -23.84 3.62
N PRO A 336 -5.72 -25.10 3.20
CA PRO A 336 -5.37 -25.47 1.84
C PRO A 336 -6.18 -24.67 0.80
N ASP A 337 -7.47 -24.45 1.02
CA ASP A 337 -8.29 -23.64 0.10
C ASP A 337 -7.84 -22.17 0.08
N VAL A 338 -7.52 -21.60 1.25
CA VAL A 338 -7.01 -20.24 1.36
C VAL A 338 -5.65 -20.12 0.67
N LEU A 339 -4.74 -21.05 0.91
CA LEU A 339 -3.43 -21.10 0.27
C LEU A 339 -3.55 -21.30 -1.24
N ALA A 340 -4.44 -22.19 -1.68
CA ALA A 340 -4.73 -22.40 -3.10
C ALA A 340 -5.28 -21.11 -3.75
N TRP A 341 -6.17 -20.45 -3.04
CA TRP A 341 -6.79 -19.24 -3.53
C TRP A 341 -5.79 -18.07 -3.64
N TYR A 342 -4.87 -17.96 -2.67
CA TYR A 342 -3.72 -17.05 -2.75
C TYR A 342 -2.60 -17.56 -3.66
N ASN A 343 -2.79 -18.71 -4.28
CA ASN A 343 -1.79 -19.38 -5.12
C ASN A 343 -0.46 -19.68 -4.38
N LEU A 344 -0.53 -19.82 -3.07
CA LEU A 344 0.64 -20.05 -2.21
C LEU A 344 1.03 -21.54 -2.13
N ASN A 345 0.14 -22.45 -2.52
CA ASN A 345 0.41 -23.88 -2.62
C ASN A 345 0.49 -24.35 -4.09
N ASN A 346 0.78 -23.44 -4.98
CA ASN A 346 0.78 -23.65 -6.41
C ASN A 346 1.98 -24.49 -6.86
N GLY A 347 1.74 -25.79 -7.02
CA GLY A 347 2.72 -26.72 -7.51
C GLY A 347 3.64 -27.31 -6.45
N ALA A 348 4.67 -28.00 -6.92
CA ALA A 348 5.63 -28.74 -6.12
C ALA A 348 6.37 -27.88 -5.07
N ASP A 349 6.29 -26.58 -5.20
CA ASP A 349 7.10 -25.64 -4.46
C ASP A 349 6.65 -25.43 -3.01
N ASN A 350 5.38 -25.74 -2.71
CA ASN A 350 4.81 -25.61 -1.37
C ASN A 350 4.51 -26.97 -0.71
N LEU A 351 5.08 -28.03 -1.23
CA LEU A 351 4.94 -29.36 -0.67
C LEU A 351 5.52 -29.48 0.75
N ASP A 352 6.46 -28.59 1.09
CA ASP A 352 7.03 -28.56 2.44
C ASP A 352 6.01 -28.17 3.52
N TYR A 353 4.92 -27.49 3.15
CA TYR A 353 3.85 -27.17 4.06
C TYR A 353 2.84 -28.33 4.19
N VAL A 354 2.48 -28.95 3.08
CA VAL A 354 1.52 -30.06 3.05
C VAL A 354 2.09 -31.26 3.78
N GLY A 355 1.42 -31.69 4.84
CA GLY A 355 1.88 -32.76 5.75
C GLY A 355 2.88 -32.29 6.80
N SER A 356 3.22 -31.00 6.86
CA SER A 356 4.12 -30.44 7.88
C SER A 356 3.48 -30.38 9.27
N PRO A 357 4.28 -30.26 10.35
CA PRO A 357 3.75 -29.96 11.68
C PRO A 357 2.93 -28.66 11.71
N ASP A 358 3.29 -27.67 10.92
CA ASP A 358 2.61 -26.38 10.85
C ASP A 358 1.20 -26.52 10.24
N GLU A 359 1.05 -27.31 9.19
CA GLU A 359 -0.27 -27.63 8.65
C GLU A 359 -1.16 -28.33 9.68
N LYS A 360 -0.59 -29.26 10.45
CA LYS A 360 -1.34 -29.96 11.50
C LYS A 360 -1.80 -29.02 12.61
N ILE A 361 -0.90 -28.20 13.15
CA ILE A 361 -1.20 -27.19 14.18
C ILE A 361 -2.30 -26.25 13.69
N TRP A 362 -2.20 -25.81 12.46
CA TRP A 362 -3.15 -24.89 11.86
C TRP A 362 -4.54 -25.52 11.65
N ASN A 363 -4.60 -26.76 11.18
CA ASN A 363 -5.85 -27.49 11.01
C ASN A 363 -6.53 -27.78 12.36
N GLU A 364 -5.76 -28.08 13.39
CA GLU A 364 -6.26 -28.28 14.76
C GLU A 364 -6.84 -26.96 15.31
N TRP A 365 -6.11 -25.88 15.19
CA TRP A 365 -6.56 -24.54 15.59
C TRP A 365 -7.84 -24.11 14.86
N HIS A 366 -7.89 -24.30 13.55
CA HIS A 366 -9.04 -23.97 12.73
C HIS A 366 -10.28 -24.78 13.13
N ALA A 367 -10.12 -26.08 13.36
CA ALA A 367 -11.21 -26.95 13.81
C ALA A 367 -11.75 -26.54 15.20
N GLU A 368 -10.89 -26.08 16.09
CA GLU A 368 -11.31 -25.59 17.41
C GLU A 368 -12.06 -24.25 17.33
N ASN A 369 -11.62 -23.34 16.47
CA ASN A 369 -12.22 -22.02 16.36
C ASN A 369 -13.50 -22.00 15.51
N ALA A 370 -13.59 -22.85 14.48
CA ALA A 370 -14.83 -23.03 13.73
C ALA A 370 -15.98 -23.57 14.63
N ARG A 371 -15.66 -24.34 15.65
CA ARG A 371 -16.67 -24.82 16.63
C ARG A 371 -17.13 -23.76 17.63
N LYS A 372 -16.33 -22.69 17.82
CA LYS A 372 -16.67 -21.58 18.73
C LYS A 372 -17.48 -20.48 18.04
N ALA A 373 -17.52 -20.49 16.72
CA ALA A 373 -18.23 -19.50 15.90
C ALA A 373 -19.68 -19.93 15.55
N VAL A 374 -20.12 -21.10 15.99
CA VAL A 374 -21.49 -21.63 15.92
C VAL A 374 -22.12 -21.58 17.30
#